data_9b8f8366eae77ea742c14888cc7cfdac
#
_entry.id   9b8f8366eae77ea742c14888cc7cfdac
#
_cell.length_a   1.000
_cell.length_b   1.000
_cell.length_c   1.000
_cell.angle_alpha   90.00
_cell.angle_beta   90.00
_cell.angle_gamma   90.00
#
_symmetry.space_group_name_H-M   'P 1'
#
loop_
_entity.id
_entity.type
_entity.pdbx_description
1 polymer ?
#
loop_
_entity_poly.entity_id
_entity_poly.type
_entity_poly.pdbx_seq_one_letter_code
_entity_poly.pdbx_strand_id
1 'polypeptide(L)'
;LARKGSVRKETLVGNLRTSTEYDGIPYGGYYTQKQIREIVRYAAERHIEVIPEIEMPGHGLAALTAYPWLGCTGGPYAVWTHWGISDDVYCAGKETTFGFIEDVLTEVLALFPSKLIHIGGDECPKGRWKACPLCQQRIREEGLKDEYQLQSYFIHRIERWMHAHGREIIGWDEILQGGISKTANIMSWNGCDPGIKAAQQGNPVIMAPKWYCYFDYSQTSDPERYEPLGSTRYVSVRQAYR
;
A
#
# COMPACT_ATOMS: atom_id res chain seq x y z
N LEU A 1 4.52 8.39 14.65
CA LEU A 1 3.69 8.55 13.42
C LEU A 1 2.27 8.97 13.80
N ALA A 2 1.59 8.20 14.63
CA ALA A 2 0.20 8.40 15.00
C ALA A 2 -0.11 9.69 15.77
N ARG A 3 0.88 10.41 16.28
CA ARG A 3 0.69 11.67 17.02
C ARG A 3 0.58 12.90 16.12
N LYS A 4 0.86 12.77 14.83
CA LYS A 4 0.70 13.85 13.85
C LYS A 4 -0.59 13.62 13.08
N GLY A 5 -1.73 13.87 13.73
CA GLY A 5 -3.02 13.71 13.09
C GLY A 5 -3.21 14.62 11.89
N SER A 6 -3.95 14.16 10.92
CA SER A 6 -4.41 15.00 9.82
C SER A 6 -5.63 15.81 10.23
N VAL A 7 -5.75 17.00 9.66
CA VAL A 7 -6.90 17.87 9.84
C VAL A 7 -7.65 17.90 8.52
N ARG A 8 -8.87 17.42 8.50
CA ARG A 8 -9.69 17.34 7.30
C ARG A 8 -11.14 17.69 7.60
N LYS A 9 -11.73 18.52 6.76
CA LYS A 9 -13.18 18.77 6.78
C LYS A 9 -13.87 17.77 5.87
N GLU A 10 -14.89 17.11 6.37
CA GLU A 10 -15.83 16.39 5.51
C GLU A 10 -16.64 17.39 4.69
N THR A 11 -16.51 17.35 3.39
CA THR A 11 -17.39 18.04 2.48
C THR A 11 -18.47 17.06 2.03
N LEU A 12 -19.69 17.27 2.51
CA LEU A 12 -20.85 16.46 2.12
C LEU A 12 -21.26 16.65 0.65
N VAL A 13 -20.79 17.70 0.03
CA VAL A 13 -21.10 18.02 -1.38
C VAL A 13 -19.81 18.46 -2.04
N GLY A 14 -19.22 17.59 -2.85
CA GLY A 14 -18.07 17.99 -3.63
C GLY A 14 -17.07 16.86 -3.91
N ASN A 15 -16.16 17.16 -4.81
CA ASN A 15 -15.11 16.28 -5.18
C ASN A 15 -14.04 16.27 -4.08
N LEU A 16 -13.88 15.17 -3.35
CA LEU A 16 -12.85 14.98 -2.32
C LEU A 16 -11.43 15.30 -2.82
N ARG A 17 -11.23 15.27 -4.13
CA ARG A 17 -9.94 15.55 -4.78
C ARG A 17 -9.62 17.04 -4.87
N THR A 18 -10.62 17.91 -4.82
CA THR A 18 -10.46 19.35 -5.06
C THR A 18 -10.70 20.20 -3.83
N SER A 19 -11.23 19.64 -2.74
CA SER A 19 -11.47 20.41 -1.53
C SER A 19 -10.14 20.71 -0.82
N THR A 20 -9.95 21.99 -0.48
CA THR A 20 -8.85 22.50 0.36
C THR A 20 -9.34 22.94 1.74
N GLU A 21 -10.62 22.72 2.03
CA GLU A 21 -11.19 23.03 3.33
C GLU A 21 -11.06 21.88 4.31
N TYR A 22 -10.75 22.20 5.57
CA TYR A 22 -10.52 21.24 6.65
C TYR A 22 -11.37 21.60 7.86
N ASP A 23 -11.78 20.61 8.64
CA ASP A 23 -12.60 20.79 9.84
C ASP A 23 -11.81 21.35 11.05
N GLY A 24 -10.50 21.37 10.98
CA GLY A 24 -9.63 21.82 12.08
C GLY A 24 -9.55 20.84 13.26
N ILE A 25 -10.11 19.63 13.11
CA ILE A 25 -10.13 18.63 14.18
C ILE A 25 -8.91 17.72 14.03
N PRO A 26 -8.00 17.66 15.01
CA PRO A 26 -6.89 16.73 14.98
C PRO A 26 -7.39 15.26 14.93
N TYR A 27 -6.87 14.50 13.99
CA TYR A 27 -7.20 13.09 13.82
C TYR A 27 -5.93 12.23 13.81
N GLY A 28 -5.94 11.13 14.54
CA GLY A 28 -4.84 10.20 14.57
C GLY A 28 -5.06 9.09 15.60
N GLY A 29 -4.32 8.01 15.44
CA GLY A 29 -4.37 6.88 16.34
C GLY A 29 -3.43 5.77 15.90
N TYR A 30 -3.25 4.78 16.77
CA TYR A 30 -2.49 3.58 16.47
C TYR A 30 -2.90 2.45 17.41
N TYR A 31 -2.70 1.23 16.98
CA TYR A 31 -2.84 0.07 17.84
C TYR A 31 -1.55 -0.18 18.61
N THR A 32 -1.66 -0.45 19.90
CA THR A 32 -0.53 -1.00 20.67
C THR A 32 -0.29 -2.45 20.29
N GLN A 33 0.91 -2.94 20.49
CA GLN A 33 1.22 -4.36 20.27
C GLN A 33 0.27 -5.30 21.05
N LYS A 34 -0.14 -4.90 22.26
CA LYS A 34 -1.12 -5.65 23.06
C LYS A 34 -2.46 -5.76 22.35
N GLN A 35 -2.97 -4.63 21.83
CA GLN A 35 -4.23 -4.61 21.08
C GLN A 35 -4.14 -5.44 19.78
N ILE A 36 -3.01 -5.37 19.08
CA ILE A 36 -2.80 -6.21 17.89
C ILE A 36 -2.86 -7.70 18.26
N ARG A 37 -2.17 -8.14 19.33
CA ARG A 37 -2.24 -9.53 19.79
C ARG A 37 -3.66 -9.94 20.18
N GLU A 38 -4.43 -9.05 20.80
CA GLU A 38 -5.84 -9.28 21.14
C GLU A 38 -6.69 -9.45 19.86
N ILE A 39 -6.49 -8.59 18.84
CA ILE A 39 -7.19 -8.68 17.56
C ILE A 39 -6.86 -10.01 16.85
N VAL A 40 -5.59 -10.35 16.76
CA VAL A 40 -5.14 -11.60 16.12
C VAL A 40 -5.72 -12.82 16.83
N ARG A 41 -5.70 -12.86 18.17
CA ARG A 41 -6.29 -13.94 18.96
C ARG A 41 -7.80 -14.02 18.75
N TYR A 42 -8.50 -12.88 18.81
CA TYR A 42 -9.95 -12.82 18.61
C TYR A 42 -10.37 -13.33 17.22
N ALA A 43 -9.61 -12.99 16.20
CA ALA A 43 -9.81 -13.47 14.83
C ALA A 43 -9.56 -14.99 14.72
N ALA A 44 -8.46 -15.47 15.31
CA ALA A 44 -8.11 -16.90 15.28
C ALA A 44 -9.17 -17.79 15.95
N GLU A 45 -9.78 -17.35 17.06
CA GLU A 45 -10.91 -18.03 17.71
C GLU A 45 -12.16 -18.16 16.80
N ARG A 46 -12.17 -17.41 15.69
CA ARG A 46 -13.25 -17.40 14.67
C ARG A 46 -12.79 -17.96 13.33
N HIS A 47 -11.63 -18.62 13.30
CA HIS A 47 -11.03 -19.17 12.09
C HIS A 47 -10.75 -18.11 11.02
N ILE A 48 -10.41 -16.87 11.45
CA ILE A 48 -10.04 -15.76 10.58
C ILE A 48 -8.53 -15.52 10.73
N GLU A 49 -7.81 -15.57 9.63
CA GLU A 49 -6.41 -15.18 9.58
C GLU A 49 -6.30 -13.67 9.34
N VAL A 50 -5.47 -12.99 10.12
CA VAL A 50 -5.18 -11.56 9.95
C VAL A 50 -3.87 -11.42 9.21
N ILE A 51 -3.93 -10.90 7.97
CA ILE A 51 -2.77 -10.58 7.15
C ILE A 51 -2.48 -9.09 7.33
N PRO A 52 -1.33 -8.70 7.89
CA PRO A 52 -0.99 -7.28 8.00
C PRO A 52 -0.56 -6.74 6.65
N GLU A 53 -0.87 -5.47 6.39
CA GLU A 53 -0.40 -4.72 5.23
C GLU A 53 0.55 -3.61 5.68
N ILE A 54 1.76 -3.61 5.12
CA ILE A 54 2.81 -2.62 5.37
C ILE A 54 3.20 -2.02 4.02
N GLU A 55 2.74 -0.82 3.77
CA GLU A 55 2.87 -0.14 2.49
C GLU A 55 4.32 0.22 2.13
N MET A 56 4.73 -0.22 0.94
CA MET A 56 6.02 0.11 0.31
C MET A 56 6.01 -0.18 -1.19
N PRO A 57 6.77 0.54 -2.05
CA PRO A 57 7.53 1.75 -1.76
C PRO A 57 6.71 3.03 -1.75
N GLY A 58 5.48 2.99 -2.30
CA GLY A 58 4.47 4.06 -2.27
C GLY A 58 3.77 4.15 -0.92
N HIS A 59 2.79 5.05 -0.81
CA HIS A 59 1.92 5.23 0.35
C HIS A 59 2.62 5.33 1.72
N GLY A 60 3.95 5.54 1.72
CA GLY A 60 4.80 5.62 2.91
C GLY A 60 4.91 7.02 3.54
N LEU A 61 4.10 8.01 3.12
CA LEU A 61 4.28 9.41 3.54
C LEU A 61 4.21 9.62 5.05
N ALA A 62 3.41 8.85 5.76
CA ALA A 62 3.36 8.90 7.22
C ALA A 62 4.71 8.51 7.85
N ALA A 63 5.35 7.47 7.33
CA ALA A 63 6.68 7.07 7.76
C ALA A 63 7.74 8.11 7.36
N LEU A 64 7.67 8.64 6.14
CA LEU A 64 8.58 9.70 5.68
C LEU A 64 8.45 10.98 6.53
N THR A 65 7.25 11.31 7.01
CA THR A 65 7.05 12.46 7.89
C THR A 65 7.74 12.28 9.25
N ALA A 66 7.77 11.05 9.77
CA ALA A 66 8.45 10.76 11.03
C ALA A 66 9.97 10.55 10.85
N TYR A 67 10.37 9.99 9.73
CA TYR A 67 11.75 9.63 9.39
C TYR A 67 12.12 10.16 7.98
N PRO A 68 12.36 11.48 7.83
CA PRO A 68 12.54 12.09 6.52
C PRO A 68 13.69 11.54 5.69
N TRP A 69 14.70 10.97 6.35
CA TRP A 69 15.86 10.37 5.71
C TRP A 69 15.53 9.12 4.89
N LEU A 70 14.34 8.50 5.05
CA LEU A 70 13.87 7.37 4.25
C LEU A 70 13.49 7.77 2.81
N GLY A 71 13.13 9.02 2.58
CA GLY A 71 12.74 9.51 1.25
C GLY A 71 13.89 10.02 0.41
N CYS A 72 13.64 10.23 -0.88
CA CYS A 72 14.64 10.68 -1.83
C CYS A 72 15.14 12.10 -1.56
N THR A 73 14.24 13.00 -1.13
CA THR A 73 14.58 14.44 -0.91
C THR A 73 15.08 14.71 0.51
N GLY A 74 14.93 13.78 1.45
CA GLY A 74 15.28 14.00 2.85
C GLY A 74 14.31 14.92 3.61
N GLY A 75 13.17 15.27 3.01
CA GLY A 75 12.13 16.11 3.61
C GLY A 75 12.42 17.63 3.51
N PRO A 76 11.67 18.44 4.29
CA PRO A 76 10.64 18.01 5.23
C PRO A 76 9.38 17.44 4.55
N TYR A 77 8.72 16.48 5.20
CA TYR A 77 7.45 15.93 4.75
C TYR A 77 6.35 16.24 5.76
N ALA A 78 5.10 16.28 5.31
CA ALA A 78 3.92 16.45 6.16
C ALA A 78 2.93 15.31 5.93
N VAL A 79 2.21 14.92 6.98
CA VAL A 79 1.12 13.95 6.86
C VAL A 79 0.08 14.48 5.89
N TRP A 80 -0.37 13.61 4.99
CA TRP A 80 -1.35 13.96 3.96
C TRP A 80 -2.72 14.23 4.58
N THR A 81 -3.32 15.34 4.19
CA THR A 81 -4.61 15.80 4.74
C THR A 81 -5.72 15.85 3.70
N HIS A 82 -5.45 15.39 2.50
CA HIS A 82 -6.40 15.35 1.39
C HIS A 82 -6.30 14.00 0.66
N TRP A 83 -7.29 13.72 -0.17
CA TRP A 83 -7.30 12.51 -0.95
C TRP A 83 -6.30 12.59 -2.11
N GLY A 84 -5.61 11.50 -2.40
CA GLY A 84 -4.68 11.42 -3.53
C GLY A 84 -3.49 10.50 -3.28
N ILE A 85 -2.57 10.50 -4.23
CA ILE A 85 -1.32 9.73 -4.21
C ILE A 85 -0.18 10.71 -4.02
N SER A 86 0.67 10.47 -3.02
CA SER A 86 1.85 11.28 -2.78
C SER A 86 2.96 10.92 -3.76
N ASP A 87 3.65 11.93 -4.32
CA ASP A 87 4.87 11.71 -5.10
C ASP A 87 6.05 11.23 -4.26
N ASP A 88 6.00 11.45 -2.93
CA ASP A 88 7.06 11.07 -2.02
C ASP A 88 6.95 9.61 -1.62
N VAL A 89 7.96 8.84 -1.99
CA VAL A 89 8.06 7.40 -1.80
C VAL A 89 9.37 7.04 -1.10
N TYR A 90 9.48 5.82 -0.58
CA TYR A 90 10.74 5.33 -0.04
C TYR A 90 11.85 5.38 -1.09
N CYS A 91 13.07 5.79 -0.66
CA CYS A 91 14.22 5.85 -1.55
C CYS A 91 14.81 4.46 -1.77
N ALA A 92 14.66 3.92 -2.97
CA ALA A 92 15.20 2.61 -3.36
C ALA A 92 16.73 2.58 -3.51
N GLY A 93 17.38 3.74 -3.52
CA GLY A 93 18.84 3.85 -3.59
C GLY A 93 19.55 3.77 -2.25
N LYS A 94 18.82 3.88 -1.12
CA LYS A 94 19.42 3.91 0.22
C LYS A 94 19.32 2.57 0.93
N GLU A 95 20.46 2.02 1.38
CA GLU A 95 20.48 0.81 2.21
C GLU A 95 19.76 1.01 3.55
N THR A 96 19.87 2.19 4.13
CA THR A 96 19.16 2.54 5.37
C THR A 96 17.66 2.44 5.27
N THR A 97 17.09 2.63 4.08
CA THR A 97 15.64 2.44 3.84
C THR A 97 15.27 0.97 3.99
N PHE A 98 16.06 0.06 3.43
CA PHE A 98 15.82 -1.37 3.56
C PHE A 98 16.00 -1.85 5.00
N GLY A 99 17.07 -1.40 5.69
CA GLY A 99 17.26 -1.72 7.10
C GLY A 99 16.09 -1.29 7.99
N PHE A 100 15.55 -0.09 7.78
CA PHE A 100 14.36 0.37 8.49
C PHE A 100 13.13 -0.52 8.22
N ILE A 101 12.91 -0.89 6.96
CA ILE A 101 11.79 -1.77 6.60
C ILE A 101 11.95 -3.16 7.23
N GLU A 102 13.15 -3.70 7.21
CA GLU A 102 13.49 -4.99 7.85
C GLU A 102 13.24 -4.95 9.36
N ASP A 103 13.59 -3.85 10.05
CA ASP A 103 13.29 -3.65 11.47
C ASP A 103 11.77 -3.61 11.73
N VAL A 104 11.01 -2.88 10.90
CA VAL A 104 9.53 -2.83 10.99
C VAL A 104 8.94 -4.21 10.75
N LEU A 105 9.37 -4.91 9.71
CA LEU A 105 8.88 -6.25 9.39
C LEU A 105 9.23 -7.25 10.49
N THR A 106 10.38 -7.14 11.14
CA THR A 106 10.76 -7.98 12.30
C THR A 106 9.74 -7.85 13.44
N GLU A 107 9.30 -6.63 13.75
CA GLU A 107 8.25 -6.39 14.75
C GLU A 107 6.89 -6.95 14.30
N VAL A 108 6.54 -6.76 13.03
CA VAL A 108 5.29 -7.27 12.44
C VAL A 108 5.24 -8.80 12.50
N LEU A 109 6.32 -9.49 12.13
CA LEU A 109 6.39 -10.95 12.17
C LEU A 109 6.22 -11.53 13.58
N ALA A 110 6.64 -10.79 14.61
CA ALA A 110 6.43 -11.19 16.00
C ALA A 110 4.98 -11.04 16.50
N LEU A 111 4.17 -10.25 15.78
CA LEU A 111 2.77 -9.95 16.15
C LEU A 111 1.77 -10.77 15.34
N PHE A 112 2.07 -11.08 14.08
CA PHE A 112 1.17 -11.74 13.14
C PHE A 112 1.71 -13.13 12.77
N PRO A 113 0.95 -14.20 13.05
CA PRO A 113 1.37 -15.57 12.72
C PRO A 113 1.18 -15.91 11.23
N SER A 114 0.49 -15.06 10.47
CA SER A 114 0.20 -15.30 9.05
C SER A 114 1.47 -15.62 8.26
N LYS A 115 1.38 -16.61 7.39
CA LYS A 115 2.45 -16.92 6.44
C LYS A 115 2.61 -15.79 5.40
N LEU A 116 1.53 -15.12 5.08
CA LEU A 116 1.48 -14.02 4.13
C LEU A 116 1.61 -12.68 4.85
N ILE A 117 2.44 -11.80 4.32
CA ILE A 117 2.53 -10.39 4.71
C ILE A 117 2.28 -9.55 3.47
N HIS A 118 1.29 -8.68 3.51
CA HIS A 118 0.99 -7.78 2.41
C HIS A 118 1.94 -6.58 2.47
N ILE A 119 2.60 -6.30 1.36
CA ILE A 119 3.62 -5.26 1.26
C ILE A 119 3.15 -4.04 0.45
N GLY A 120 1.87 -3.96 0.10
CA GLY A 120 1.33 -2.93 -0.77
C GLY A 120 1.85 -3.05 -2.20
N GLY A 121 2.64 -2.09 -2.63
CA GLY A 121 3.30 -2.09 -3.94
C GLY A 121 2.56 -1.31 -5.00
N ASP A 122 1.36 -0.83 -4.68
CA ASP A 122 0.49 -0.05 -5.55
C ASP A 122 0.90 1.42 -5.65
N GLU A 123 0.42 2.05 -6.69
CA GLU A 123 0.43 3.50 -6.91
C GLU A 123 1.75 4.20 -6.54
N CYS A 124 2.89 3.57 -6.84
CA CYS A 124 4.21 4.12 -6.56
C CYS A 124 4.67 5.05 -7.69
N PRO A 125 4.61 6.40 -7.53
CA PRO A 125 5.10 7.32 -8.53
C PRO A 125 6.61 7.22 -8.74
N LYS A 126 7.07 7.35 -9.97
CA LYS A 126 8.48 7.21 -10.35
C LYS A 126 9.25 8.54 -10.39
N GLY A 127 8.55 9.68 -10.25
CA GLY A 127 9.14 11.01 -10.39
C GLY A 127 10.33 11.27 -9.45
N ARG A 128 10.18 10.92 -8.16
CA ARG A 128 11.26 11.08 -7.18
C ARG A 128 12.47 10.21 -7.48
N TRP A 129 12.26 8.97 -7.92
CA TRP A 129 13.36 8.07 -8.28
C TRP A 129 14.13 8.53 -9.51
N LYS A 130 13.42 9.08 -10.52
CA LYS A 130 14.05 9.68 -11.72
C LYS A 130 14.99 10.82 -11.38
N ALA A 131 14.61 11.65 -10.42
CA ALA A 131 15.40 12.80 -9.99
C ALA A 131 16.44 12.47 -8.90
N CYS A 132 16.39 11.30 -8.28
CA CYS A 132 17.25 10.94 -7.15
C CYS A 132 18.58 10.34 -7.61
N PRO A 133 19.73 10.97 -7.31
CA PRO A 133 21.05 10.42 -7.72
C PRO A 133 21.31 9.02 -7.19
N LEU A 134 20.88 8.70 -5.96
CA LEU A 134 21.09 7.37 -5.36
C LEU A 134 20.22 6.29 -6.02
N CYS A 135 18.98 6.62 -6.39
CA CYS A 135 18.11 5.70 -7.14
C CYS A 135 18.69 5.45 -8.55
N GLN A 136 19.16 6.50 -9.23
CA GLN A 136 19.79 6.39 -10.53
C GLN A 136 21.14 5.65 -10.46
N GLN A 137 21.89 5.80 -9.39
CA GLN A 137 23.08 5.01 -9.13
C GLN A 137 22.72 3.53 -8.97
N ARG A 138 21.71 3.20 -8.16
CA ARG A 138 21.22 1.82 -7.97
C ARG A 138 20.80 1.18 -9.29
N ILE A 139 20.09 1.92 -10.15
CA ILE A 139 19.69 1.42 -11.48
C ILE A 139 20.93 1.02 -12.30
N ARG A 140 22.00 1.84 -12.29
CA ARG A 140 23.23 1.51 -13.02
C ARG A 140 23.99 0.33 -12.42
N GLU A 141 24.12 0.30 -11.09
CA GLU A 141 24.87 -0.75 -10.38
C GLU A 141 24.23 -2.13 -10.53
N GLU A 142 22.89 -2.18 -10.52
CA GLU A 142 22.13 -3.42 -10.65
C GLU A 142 21.77 -3.77 -12.12
N GLY A 143 22.22 -2.95 -13.08
CA GLY A 143 21.94 -3.18 -14.50
C GLY A 143 20.47 -3.10 -14.88
N LEU A 144 19.69 -2.28 -14.15
CA LEU A 144 18.25 -2.11 -14.37
C LEU A 144 18.00 -1.15 -15.53
N LYS A 145 16.87 -1.33 -16.24
CA LYS A 145 16.53 -0.50 -17.41
C LYS A 145 15.91 0.84 -17.03
N ASP A 146 15.10 0.85 -15.95
CA ASP A 146 14.29 2.00 -15.59
C ASP A 146 13.78 1.88 -14.12
N GLU A 147 12.96 2.83 -13.72
CA GLU A 147 12.36 2.90 -12.39
C GLU A 147 11.29 1.82 -12.15
N TYR A 148 10.72 1.20 -13.18
CA TYR A 148 9.84 0.06 -13.02
C TYR A 148 10.64 -1.18 -12.61
N GLN A 149 11.80 -1.39 -13.21
CA GLN A 149 12.71 -2.42 -12.76
C GLN A 149 13.34 -2.10 -11.40
N LEU A 150 13.50 -0.83 -11.04
CA LEU A 150 13.92 -0.44 -9.69
C LEU A 150 12.84 -0.81 -8.66
N GLN A 151 11.55 -0.67 -8.98
CA GLN A 151 10.48 -1.18 -8.12
C GLN A 151 10.55 -2.70 -7.99
N SER A 152 10.71 -3.41 -9.08
CA SER A 152 10.90 -4.87 -9.07
C SER A 152 12.09 -5.27 -8.20
N TYR A 153 13.24 -4.60 -8.33
CA TYR A 153 14.41 -4.82 -7.47
C TYR A 153 14.07 -4.62 -5.99
N PHE A 154 13.35 -3.53 -5.66
CA PHE A 154 12.92 -3.24 -4.29
C PHE A 154 12.07 -4.39 -3.73
N ILE A 155 11.04 -4.80 -4.47
CA ILE A 155 10.14 -5.88 -4.07
C ILE A 155 10.89 -7.21 -3.91
N HIS A 156 11.72 -7.59 -4.89
CA HIS A 156 12.53 -8.82 -4.79
C HIS A 156 13.47 -8.84 -3.58
N ARG A 157 14.00 -7.67 -3.19
CA ARG A 157 14.86 -7.58 -2.02
C ARG A 157 14.08 -7.85 -0.74
N ILE A 158 12.90 -7.27 -0.60
CA ILE A 158 11.99 -7.53 0.52
C ILE A 158 11.52 -8.99 0.51
N GLU A 159 11.15 -9.51 -0.65
CA GLU A 159 10.75 -10.92 -0.80
C GLU A 159 11.84 -11.88 -0.32
N ARG A 160 13.09 -11.69 -0.73
CA ARG A 160 14.20 -12.53 -0.27
C ARG A 160 14.37 -12.48 1.25
N TRP A 161 14.23 -11.29 1.84
CA TRP A 161 14.29 -11.14 3.29
C TRP A 161 13.13 -11.87 3.97
N MET A 162 11.92 -11.75 3.45
CA MET A 162 10.72 -12.45 3.95
C MET A 162 10.87 -13.97 3.88
N HIS A 163 11.36 -14.50 2.77
CA HIS A 163 11.62 -15.93 2.61
C HIS A 163 12.65 -16.44 3.62
N ALA A 164 13.72 -15.68 3.89
CA ALA A 164 14.71 -16.03 4.91
C ALA A 164 14.10 -16.11 6.32
N HIS A 165 12.95 -15.45 6.54
CA HIS A 165 12.19 -15.49 7.79
C HIS A 165 10.98 -16.44 7.74
N GLY A 166 10.88 -17.30 6.73
CA GLY A 166 9.81 -18.30 6.59
C GLY A 166 8.44 -17.71 6.24
N ARG A 167 8.40 -16.52 5.64
CA ARG A 167 7.19 -15.83 5.21
C ARG A 167 7.17 -15.63 3.70
N GLU A 168 5.98 -15.35 3.17
CA GLU A 168 5.76 -15.03 1.77
C GLU A 168 5.15 -13.64 1.65
N ILE A 169 5.43 -12.96 0.56
CA ILE A 169 4.81 -11.67 0.27
C ILE A 169 3.51 -11.84 -0.48
N ILE A 170 2.61 -10.90 -0.27
CA ILE A 170 1.48 -10.59 -1.14
C ILE A 170 1.54 -9.11 -1.46
N GLY A 171 1.23 -8.71 -2.67
CA GLY A 171 1.17 -7.30 -3.06
C GLY A 171 0.09 -7.04 -4.09
N TRP A 172 -0.28 -5.77 -4.22
CA TRP A 172 -1.19 -5.33 -5.26
C TRP A 172 -0.61 -5.59 -6.66
N ASP A 173 -1.47 -5.68 -7.67
CA ASP A 173 -1.07 -6.14 -9.00
C ASP A 173 -0.01 -5.27 -9.70
N GLU A 174 0.27 -4.07 -9.22
CA GLU A 174 1.37 -3.24 -9.72
C GLU A 174 2.76 -3.81 -9.44
N ILE A 175 2.91 -4.77 -8.50
CA ILE A 175 4.20 -5.45 -8.31
C ILE A 175 4.60 -6.33 -9.51
N LEU A 176 3.66 -6.61 -10.42
CA LEU A 176 3.95 -7.26 -11.71
C LEU A 176 4.80 -6.38 -12.64
N GLN A 177 4.80 -5.05 -12.42
CA GLN A 177 5.55 -4.11 -13.24
C GLN A 177 7.06 -4.28 -13.02
N GLY A 178 7.80 -4.36 -14.13
CA GLY A 178 9.25 -4.60 -14.07
C GLY A 178 9.68 -6.04 -13.84
N GLY A 179 8.72 -6.93 -13.54
CA GLY A 179 8.94 -8.36 -13.28
C GLY A 179 8.84 -8.72 -11.80
N ILE A 180 8.34 -9.92 -11.54
CA ILE A 180 8.17 -10.48 -10.18
C ILE A 180 8.52 -11.99 -10.18
N SER A 181 8.90 -12.50 -9.03
CA SER A 181 9.10 -13.95 -8.84
C SER A 181 7.78 -14.71 -8.90
N LYS A 182 7.84 -16.00 -9.17
CA LYS A 182 6.64 -16.88 -9.17
C LYS A 182 6.14 -17.22 -7.77
N THR A 183 6.91 -16.89 -6.73
CA THR A 183 6.58 -17.13 -5.33
C THR A 183 5.81 -16.00 -4.69
N ALA A 184 5.81 -14.81 -5.29
CA ALA A 184 5.02 -13.69 -4.83
C ALA A 184 3.52 -13.92 -5.10
N ASN A 185 2.70 -13.65 -4.09
CA ASN A 185 1.25 -13.70 -4.22
C ASN A 185 0.75 -12.34 -4.75
N ILE A 186 -0.19 -12.36 -5.68
CA ILE A 186 -0.70 -11.15 -6.34
C ILE A 186 -2.14 -10.89 -5.91
N MET A 187 -2.43 -9.71 -5.39
CA MET A 187 -3.79 -9.25 -5.16
C MET A 187 -4.21 -8.32 -6.31
N SER A 188 -5.13 -8.80 -7.16
CA SER A 188 -5.55 -8.08 -8.36
C SER A 188 -6.73 -7.18 -8.08
N TRP A 189 -6.50 -5.85 -8.03
CA TRP A 189 -7.52 -4.84 -7.78
C TRP A 189 -7.86 -3.98 -9.00
N ASN A 190 -6.91 -3.79 -9.92
CA ASN A 190 -7.12 -2.96 -11.12
C ASN A 190 -8.08 -3.59 -12.14
N GLY A 191 -8.56 -4.79 -11.89
CA GLY A 191 -9.48 -5.54 -12.71
C GLY A 191 -9.13 -7.02 -12.69
N CYS A 192 -9.68 -7.79 -13.63
CA CYS A 192 -9.40 -9.23 -13.73
C CYS A 192 -8.12 -9.53 -14.50
N ASP A 193 -7.77 -8.72 -15.51
CA ASP A 193 -6.66 -8.99 -16.42
C ASP A 193 -5.29 -9.13 -15.73
N PRO A 194 -4.90 -8.27 -14.76
CA PRO A 194 -3.64 -8.46 -14.05
C PRO A 194 -3.59 -9.80 -13.30
N GLY A 195 -4.69 -10.19 -12.66
CA GLY A 195 -4.79 -11.46 -11.96
C GLY A 195 -4.69 -12.67 -12.91
N ILE A 196 -5.37 -12.63 -14.05
CA ILE A 196 -5.27 -13.66 -15.10
C ILE A 196 -3.82 -13.77 -15.57
N LYS A 197 -3.17 -12.64 -15.86
CA LYS A 197 -1.77 -12.61 -16.29
C LYS A 197 -0.85 -13.20 -15.23
N ALA A 198 -1.04 -12.86 -13.97
CA ALA A 198 -0.26 -13.40 -12.85
C ALA A 198 -0.43 -14.93 -12.74
N ALA A 199 -1.68 -15.42 -12.79
CA ALA A 199 -1.97 -16.85 -12.77
C ALA A 199 -1.32 -17.61 -13.95
N GLN A 200 -1.33 -17.04 -15.16
CA GLN A 200 -0.65 -17.59 -16.32
C GLN A 200 0.87 -17.64 -16.17
N GLN A 201 1.45 -16.74 -15.37
CA GLN A 201 2.88 -16.76 -15.03
C GLN A 201 3.21 -17.77 -13.92
N GLY A 202 2.18 -18.35 -13.28
CA GLY A 202 2.32 -19.31 -12.18
C GLY A 202 2.31 -18.70 -10.78
N ASN A 203 1.96 -17.41 -10.63
CA ASN A 203 1.78 -16.79 -9.33
C ASN A 203 0.47 -17.20 -8.68
N PRO A 204 0.41 -17.38 -7.34
CA PRO A 204 -0.84 -17.42 -6.61
C PRO A 204 -1.56 -16.06 -6.70
N VAL A 205 -2.90 -16.06 -6.82
CA VAL A 205 -3.67 -14.84 -7.04
C VAL A 205 -4.87 -14.76 -6.11
N ILE A 206 -5.07 -13.57 -5.55
CA ILE A 206 -6.31 -13.18 -4.88
C ILE A 206 -7.01 -12.14 -5.76
N MET A 207 -8.26 -12.44 -6.15
CA MET A 207 -9.05 -11.55 -6.98
C MET A 207 -9.85 -10.57 -6.12
N ALA A 208 -9.52 -9.28 -6.21
CA ALA A 208 -10.20 -8.18 -5.54
C ALA A 208 -10.54 -7.03 -6.52
N PRO A 209 -11.10 -7.32 -7.71
CA PRO A 209 -11.26 -6.33 -8.76
C PRO A 209 -12.20 -5.21 -8.30
N LYS A 210 -11.73 -3.96 -8.35
CA LYS A 210 -12.42 -2.78 -7.82
C LYS A 210 -13.84 -2.58 -8.35
N TRP A 211 -14.10 -3.01 -9.56
CA TRP A 211 -15.42 -2.88 -10.19
C TRP A 211 -16.49 -3.80 -9.57
N TYR A 212 -16.08 -4.76 -8.75
CA TYR A 212 -16.96 -5.76 -8.14
C TYR A 212 -16.83 -5.81 -6.62
N CYS A 213 -15.62 -5.57 -6.10
CA CYS A 213 -15.27 -5.82 -4.69
C CYS A 213 -15.13 -4.53 -3.86
N TYR A 214 -15.08 -3.32 -4.48
CA TYR A 214 -14.92 -2.07 -3.74
C TYR A 214 -16.27 -1.48 -3.34
N PHE A 215 -16.61 -1.61 -2.06
CA PHE A 215 -17.88 -1.17 -1.49
C PHE A 215 -17.84 0.24 -0.89
N ASP A 216 -16.73 0.95 -1.09
CA ASP A 216 -16.61 2.40 -0.92
C ASP A 216 -17.27 3.19 -2.08
N TYR A 217 -17.70 2.50 -3.14
CA TYR A 217 -18.46 3.07 -4.25
C TYR A 217 -19.93 3.27 -3.84
N SER A 218 -20.60 4.23 -4.47
CA SER A 218 -22.02 4.46 -4.26
C SER A 218 -22.85 3.20 -4.59
N GLN A 219 -23.89 2.94 -3.80
CA GLN A 219 -24.77 1.80 -3.99
C GLN A 219 -25.93 2.12 -4.95
N THR A 220 -26.16 3.40 -5.22
CA THR A 220 -27.15 3.88 -6.19
C THR A 220 -26.50 4.77 -7.25
N SER A 221 -27.05 4.72 -8.45
CA SER A 221 -26.72 5.66 -9.53
C SER A 221 -27.68 6.86 -9.57
N ASP A 222 -28.67 6.91 -8.66
CA ASP A 222 -29.65 7.97 -8.57
C ASP A 222 -29.05 9.18 -7.84
N PRO A 223 -28.84 10.34 -8.50
CA PRO A 223 -28.26 11.52 -7.88
C PRO A 223 -29.18 12.19 -6.84
N GLU A 224 -30.48 11.88 -6.84
CA GLU A 224 -31.45 12.43 -5.88
C GLU A 224 -31.50 11.61 -4.58
N ARG A 225 -30.95 10.41 -4.60
CA ARG A 225 -30.95 9.55 -3.43
C ARG A 225 -29.77 9.89 -2.53
N TYR A 226 -30.09 10.32 -1.31
CA TYR A 226 -29.07 10.60 -0.31
C TYR A 226 -28.31 9.33 0.06
N GLU A 227 -27.01 9.36 -0.13
CA GLU A 227 -26.06 8.38 0.37
C GLU A 227 -24.92 9.09 1.12
N PRO A 228 -24.31 8.43 2.12
CA PRO A 228 -23.04 8.90 2.65
C PRO A 228 -21.99 9.07 1.54
N LEU A 229 -21.08 10.00 1.74
CA LEU A 229 -20.06 10.30 0.75
C LEU A 229 -19.18 9.06 0.50
N GLY A 230 -19.24 8.53 -0.71
CA GLY A 230 -18.42 7.43 -1.19
C GLY A 230 -17.49 7.86 -2.32
N SER A 231 -16.81 6.90 -2.93
CA SER A 231 -16.12 7.12 -4.19
C SER A 231 -17.14 7.53 -5.28
N THR A 232 -16.71 8.32 -6.26
CA THR A 232 -17.54 8.83 -7.38
C THR A 232 -18.03 7.74 -8.34
N ARG A 233 -17.92 6.47 -7.99
CA ARG A 233 -18.30 5.32 -8.79
C ARG A 233 -19.45 4.58 -8.14
N TYR A 234 -20.06 3.67 -8.89
CA TYR A 234 -21.23 2.92 -8.49
C TYR A 234 -21.00 1.42 -8.64
N VAL A 235 -21.36 0.65 -7.62
CA VAL A 235 -21.39 -0.81 -7.63
C VAL A 235 -22.70 -1.30 -7.06
N SER A 236 -23.51 -1.96 -7.87
CA SER A 236 -24.77 -2.58 -7.40
C SER A 236 -24.49 -3.91 -6.68
N VAL A 237 -25.37 -4.29 -5.75
CA VAL A 237 -25.36 -5.61 -5.12
C VAL A 237 -25.31 -6.73 -6.18
N ARG A 238 -26.09 -6.59 -7.26
CA ARG A 238 -26.08 -7.55 -8.38
C ARG A 238 -24.72 -7.66 -9.06
N GLN A 239 -23.98 -6.56 -9.15
CA GLN A 239 -22.65 -6.53 -9.76
C GLN A 239 -21.62 -7.20 -8.84
N ALA A 240 -21.73 -7.02 -7.54
CA ALA A 240 -20.86 -7.67 -6.56
C ALA A 240 -20.99 -9.21 -6.55
N TYR A 241 -22.13 -9.75 -7.01
CA TYR A 241 -22.41 -11.20 -7.08
C TYR A 241 -22.11 -11.83 -8.46
N ARG A 242 -21.54 -11.12 -9.40
CA ARG A 242 -21.15 -11.63 -10.72
C ARG A 242 -19.69 -12.02 -10.79
#